data_b911a1f6c74722ce2d7bf699bdd58e66
#
_entry.id   b911a1f6c74722ce2d7bf699bdd58e66
#
_cell.length_a   1.000
_cell.length_b   1.000
_cell.length_c   1.000
_cell.angle_alpha   90.00
_cell.angle_beta   90.00
_cell.angle_gamma   90.00
#
_symmetry.space_group_name_H-M   'P 1'
#
loop_
_entity.id
_entity.type
_entity.pdbx_description
1 polymer ?
#
loop_
_entity_poly.entity_id
_entity_poly.type
_entity_poly.pdbx_seq_one_letter_code
_entity_poly.pdbx_strand_id
1 'polypeptide(L)'
;ETGMIISNEPGFYKEGHFGIRIENLLAVTKAPKLENSTVDEMFIFETLNFVPIDKNLIDISLMTNEEKDWLNEYNLKCRKKIRENLEENEKIWLDHATKKIE
;
A
#
# COMPACT_ATOMS: atom_id res chain seq x y z
N GLU A 1 -3.81 -13.04 15.81
CA GLU A 1 -5.07 -13.79 15.53
C GLU A 1 -5.80 -13.14 14.36
N THR A 2 -6.60 -13.92 13.64
CA THR A 2 -7.50 -13.42 12.60
C THR A 2 -8.43 -12.35 13.16
N GLY A 3 -8.62 -11.27 12.42
CA GLY A 3 -9.45 -10.14 12.83
C GLY A 3 -8.74 -9.04 13.62
N MET A 4 -7.46 -9.25 13.99
CA MET A 4 -6.65 -8.17 14.58
C MET A 4 -6.39 -7.09 13.54
N ILE A 5 -6.51 -5.84 13.96
CA ILE A 5 -6.17 -4.65 13.15
C ILE A 5 -4.85 -4.10 13.65
N ILE A 6 -3.93 -3.87 12.72
CA ILE A 6 -2.61 -3.30 13.02
C ILE A 6 -2.29 -2.17 12.05
N SER A 7 -1.42 -1.25 12.45
CA SER A 7 -0.79 -0.28 11.55
C SER A 7 0.57 -0.79 11.11
N ASN A 8 0.88 -0.65 9.81
CA ASN A 8 2.22 -0.80 9.26
C ASN A 8 2.71 0.59 8.90
N GLU A 9 3.60 1.14 9.71
CA GLU A 9 3.93 2.57 9.69
C GLU A 9 5.44 2.85 9.79
N PRO A 10 6.27 2.31 8.88
CA PRO A 10 7.68 2.64 8.86
C PRO A 10 7.90 4.14 8.60
N GLY A 11 8.86 4.72 9.29
CA GLY A 11 9.15 6.13 9.17
C GLY A 11 10.59 6.48 9.48
N PHE A 12 11.02 7.63 9.00
CA PHE A 12 12.28 8.27 9.33
C PHE A 12 12.03 9.63 9.95
N TYR A 13 12.71 9.92 11.06
CA TYR A 13 12.52 11.16 11.81
C TYR A 13 13.87 11.79 12.13
N LYS A 14 14.08 13.03 11.68
CA LYS A 14 15.26 13.82 11.97
C LYS A 14 14.89 14.95 12.92
N GLU A 15 15.37 14.86 14.16
CA GLU A 15 15.05 15.83 15.21
C GLU A 15 15.36 17.28 14.79
N GLY A 16 14.41 18.17 15.00
CA GLY A 16 14.51 19.59 14.64
C GLY A 16 14.43 19.89 13.13
N HIS A 17 14.19 18.88 12.28
CA HIS A 17 14.14 19.04 10.82
C HIS A 17 12.83 18.55 10.21
N PHE A 18 12.64 17.23 10.09
CA PHE A 18 11.45 16.66 9.45
C PHE A 18 11.22 15.21 9.90
N GLY A 19 10.00 14.75 9.63
CA GLY A 19 9.64 13.34 9.68
C GLY A 19 8.91 12.93 8.41
N ILE A 20 9.07 11.68 8.00
CA ILE A 20 8.34 11.08 6.90
C ILE A 20 7.90 9.67 7.30
N ARG A 21 6.65 9.32 7.00
CA ARG A 21 6.06 8.03 7.30
C ARG A 21 5.22 7.55 6.13
N ILE A 22 5.27 6.25 5.86
CA ILE A 22 4.34 5.56 4.98
C ILE A 22 3.50 4.65 5.87
N GLU A 23 2.17 4.73 5.79
CA GLU A 23 1.30 4.03 6.71
C GLU A 23 0.12 3.39 6.00
N ASN A 24 -0.11 2.11 6.30
CA ASN A 24 -1.33 1.40 5.97
C ASN A 24 -1.90 0.72 7.21
N LEU A 25 -3.24 0.69 7.30
CA LEU A 25 -3.96 -0.18 8.21
C LEU A 25 -4.15 -1.55 7.58
N LEU A 26 -3.92 -2.59 8.36
CA LEU A 26 -3.96 -3.98 7.92
C LEU A 26 -4.86 -4.81 8.85
N ALA A 27 -5.62 -5.73 8.28
CA ALA A 27 -6.29 -6.79 9.02
C ALA A 27 -5.51 -8.10 8.87
N VAL A 28 -5.37 -8.83 9.97
CA VAL A 28 -4.85 -10.20 9.94
C VAL A 28 -5.93 -11.14 9.43
N THR A 29 -5.66 -11.86 8.36
CA THR A 29 -6.57 -12.84 7.76
C THR A 29 -5.88 -14.20 7.57
N LYS A 30 -6.65 -15.26 7.40
CA LYS A 30 -6.08 -16.58 7.08
C LYS A 30 -5.52 -16.58 5.65
N ALA A 31 -4.31 -17.10 5.50
CA ALA A 31 -3.75 -17.35 4.18
C ALA A 31 -4.46 -18.54 3.50
N PRO A 32 -4.54 -18.53 2.14
CA PRO A 32 -4.91 -19.73 1.40
C PRO A 32 -3.96 -20.89 1.73
N LYS A 33 -4.50 -22.08 1.85
CA LYS A 33 -3.67 -23.28 2.10
C LYS A 33 -2.79 -23.55 0.87
N LEU A 34 -1.48 -23.63 1.09
CA LEU A 34 -0.54 -24.03 0.04
C LEU A 34 -0.49 -25.55 -0.02
N GLU A 35 -0.53 -26.14 -1.23
CA GLU A 35 -0.62 -27.59 -1.46
C GLU A 35 0.50 -28.41 -0.77
N ASN A 36 1.69 -27.84 -0.66
CA ASN A 36 2.87 -28.49 -0.08
C ASN A 36 3.29 -27.90 1.29
N SER A 37 2.40 -27.17 1.96
CA SER A 37 2.71 -26.59 3.26
C SER A 37 2.66 -27.65 4.36
N THR A 38 3.72 -27.72 5.16
CA THR A 38 3.78 -28.48 6.41
C THR A 38 3.18 -27.71 7.60
N VAL A 39 2.78 -26.46 7.37
CA VAL A 39 2.17 -25.60 8.39
C VAL A 39 0.66 -25.61 8.21
N ASP A 40 -0.07 -25.95 9.27
CA ASP A 40 -1.52 -26.10 9.23
C ASP A 40 -2.26 -24.76 9.10
N GLU A 41 -1.73 -23.69 9.65
CA GLU A 41 -2.34 -22.36 9.62
C GLU A 41 -1.29 -21.25 9.39
N MET A 42 -1.51 -20.46 8.34
CA MET A 42 -0.72 -19.27 8.03
C MET A 42 -1.62 -18.06 7.98
N PHE A 43 -1.04 -16.87 8.22
CA PHE A 43 -1.75 -15.60 8.16
C PHE A 43 -1.14 -14.71 7.11
N ILE A 44 -2.00 -13.86 6.53
CA ILE A 44 -1.61 -12.77 5.63
C ILE A 44 -2.23 -11.47 6.12
N PHE A 45 -1.79 -10.37 5.53
CA PHE A 45 -2.34 -9.05 5.80
C PHE A 45 -3.23 -8.59 4.64
N GLU A 46 -4.42 -8.13 5.00
CA GLU A 46 -5.33 -7.45 4.07
C GLU A 46 -5.28 -5.95 4.34
N THR A 47 -5.01 -5.17 3.29
CA THR A 47 -5.00 -3.70 3.38
C THR A 47 -6.41 -3.16 3.54
N LEU A 48 -6.62 -2.28 4.52
CA LEU A 48 -7.93 -1.70 4.84
C LEU A 48 -8.15 -0.30 4.30
N ASN A 49 -7.09 0.48 4.07
CA ASN A 49 -7.18 1.85 3.56
C ASN A 49 -6.51 1.97 2.20
N PHE A 50 -7.08 2.84 1.34
CA PHE A 50 -6.69 2.98 -0.06
C PHE A 50 -6.47 4.46 -0.41
N VAL A 51 -5.40 5.04 0.13
CA VAL A 51 -4.94 6.39 -0.21
C VAL A 51 -3.64 6.26 -1.01
N PRO A 52 -3.53 6.88 -2.20
CA PRO A 52 -2.28 6.83 -2.96
C PRO A 52 -1.10 7.39 -2.16
N ILE A 53 0.04 6.70 -2.24
CA ILE A 53 1.29 7.18 -1.65
C ILE A 53 1.84 8.29 -2.55
N ASP A 54 2.24 9.42 -1.96
CA ASP A 54 2.79 10.56 -2.70
C ASP A 54 4.14 10.20 -3.33
N LYS A 55 4.14 10.11 -4.67
CA LYS A 55 5.33 9.74 -5.45
C LYS A 55 6.39 10.84 -5.52
N ASN A 56 6.02 12.10 -5.24
CA ASN A 56 6.97 13.22 -5.29
C ASN A 56 8.07 13.11 -4.24
N LEU A 57 7.84 12.32 -3.17
CA LEU A 57 8.79 12.08 -2.08
C LEU A 57 9.56 10.76 -2.24
N ILE A 58 9.39 10.06 -3.36
CA ILE A 58 10.02 8.76 -3.60
C ILE A 58 11.17 8.92 -4.60
N ASP A 59 12.37 8.49 -4.19
CA ASP A 59 13.48 8.28 -5.11
C ASP A 59 13.36 6.89 -5.75
N ILE A 60 12.80 6.86 -6.96
CA ILE A 60 12.55 5.61 -7.70
C ILE A 60 13.84 4.85 -8.00
N SER A 61 14.98 5.54 -8.10
CA SER A 61 16.27 4.91 -8.38
C SER A 61 16.78 4.01 -7.26
N LEU A 62 16.28 4.22 -6.03
CA LEU A 62 16.59 3.42 -4.86
C LEU A 62 15.65 2.21 -4.67
N MET A 63 14.56 2.14 -5.44
CA MET A 63 13.57 1.06 -5.32
C MET A 63 14.01 -0.19 -6.09
N THR A 64 13.78 -1.36 -5.49
CA THR A 64 13.85 -2.64 -6.19
C THR A 64 12.66 -2.80 -7.15
N ASN A 65 12.76 -3.76 -8.07
CA ASN A 65 11.64 -4.06 -8.98
C ASN A 65 10.41 -4.55 -8.22
N GLU A 66 10.60 -5.37 -7.19
CA GLU A 66 9.52 -5.88 -6.34
C GLU A 66 8.78 -4.75 -5.60
N GLU A 67 9.51 -3.74 -5.11
CA GLU A 67 8.92 -2.57 -4.45
C GLU A 67 8.15 -1.70 -5.44
N LYS A 68 8.67 -1.52 -6.66
CA LYS A 68 7.96 -0.81 -7.74
C LYS A 68 6.68 -1.53 -8.13
N ASP A 69 6.73 -2.85 -8.30
CA ASP A 69 5.57 -3.68 -8.63
C ASP A 69 4.52 -3.61 -7.52
N TRP A 70 4.93 -3.72 -6.26
CA TRP A 70 4.03 -3.56 -5.12
C TRP A 70 3.33 -2.19 -5.12
N LEU A 71 4.08 -1.10 -5.31
CA LEU A 71 3.51 0.26 -5.33
C LEU A 71 2.54 0.44 -6.50
N ASN A 72 2.88 -0.09 -7.68
CA ASN A 72 2.02 -0.04 -8.86
C ASN A 72 0.70 -0.82 -8.63
N GLU A 73 0.77 -2.01 -8.03
CA GLU A 73 -0.41 -2.79 -7.68
C GLU A 73 -1.27 -2.10 -6.62
N TYR A 74 -0.64 -1.52 -5.59
CA TYR A 74 -1.32 -0.76 -4.55
C TYR A 74 -2.06 0.44 -5.15
N ASN A 75 -1.40 1.23 -5.99
CA ASN A 75 -1.98 2.38 -6.67
C ASN A 75 -3.15 1.97 -7.59
N LEU A 76 -3.04 0.84 -8.28
CA LEU A 76 -4.14 0.29 -9.08
C LEU A 76 -5.33 -0.09 -8.20
N LYS A 77 -5.12 -0.68 -7.02
CA LYS A 77 -6.17 -0.99 -6.05
C LYS A 77 -6.83 0.29 -5.53
N CYS A 78 -6.05 1.32 -5.18
CA CYS A 78 -6.59 2.64 -4.78
C CYS A 78 -7.52 3.19 -5.86
N ARG A 79 -7.06 3.24 -7.11
CA ARG A 79 -7.86 3.71 -8.25
C ARG A 79 -9.17 2.94 -8.39
N LYS A 80 -9.12 1.60 -8.38
CA LYS A 80 -10.31 0.76 -8.53
C LYS A 80 -11.33 0.94 -7.39
N LYS A 81 -10.85 1.19 -6.17
CA LYS A 81 -11.71 1.29 -4.98
C LYS A 81 -12.43 2.62 -4.86
N ILE A 82 -11.78 3.73 -5.23
CA ILE A 82 -12.28 5.06 -4.90
C ILE A 82 -12.72 5.89 -6.11
N ARG A 83 -12.23 5.60 -7.32
CA ARG A 83 -12.44 6.44 -8.52
C ARG A 83 -13.92 6.71 -8.81
N GLU A 84 -14.77 5.71 -8.67
CA GLU A 84 -16.22 5.81 -8.96
C GLU A 84 -16.96 6.79 -8.02
N ASN A 85 -16.38 7.06 -6.85
CA ASN A 85 -16.97 7.94 -5.84
C ASN A 85 -16.45 9.39 -5.90
N LEU A 86 -15.63 9.72 -6.90
CA LEU A 86 -14.98 11.02 -7.05
C LEU A 86 -15.63 11.86 -8.14
N GLU A 87 -15.52 13.19 -7.99
CA GLU A 87 -15.88 14.15 -9.03
C GLU A 87 -14.85 14.14 -10.18
N GLU A 88 -15.19 14.68 -11.35
CA GLU A 88 -14.35 14.58 -12.56
C GLU A 88 -12.93 15.16 -12.38
N ASN A 89 -12.78 16.30 -11.70
CA ASN A 89 -11.48 16.90 -11.40
C ASN A 89 -10.66 16.04 -10.44
N GLU A 90 -11.30 15.38 -9.48
CA GLU A 90 -10.68 14.46 -8.53
C GLU A 90 -10.24 13.15 -9.20
N LYS A 91 -11.03 12.64 -10.15
CA LYS A 91 -10.65 11.49 -10.98
C LYS A 91 -9.37 11.75 -11.77
N ILE A 92 -9.25 12.95 -12.37
CA ILE A 92 -8.04 13.36 -13.10
C ILE A 92 -6.83 13.37 -12.17
N TRP A 93 -6.98 13.95 -10.97
CA TRP A 93 -5.93 13.94 -9.95
C TRP A 93 -5.56 12.51 -9.54
N LEU A 94 -6.56 11.66 -9.25
CA LEU A 94 -6.32 10.28 -8.85
C LEU A 94 -5.59 9.47 -9.94
N ASP A 95 -6.00 9.63 -11.19
CA ASP A 95 -5.36 8.97 -12.33
C ASP A 95 -3.89 9.37 -12.47
N HIS A 96 -3.57 10.64 -12.22
CA HIS A 96 -2.19 11.12 -12.18
C HIS A 96 -1.42 10.59 -10.96
N ALA A 97 -2.01 10.68 -9.76
CA ALA A 97 -1.38 10.23 -8.50
C ALA A 97 -1.07 8.73 -8.52
N THR A 98 -1.92 7.94 -9.19
CA THR A 98 -1.79 6.47 -9.29
C THR A 98 -1.18 5.99 -10.61
N LYS A 99 -0.58 6.88 -11.41
CA LYS A 99 0.11 6.51 -12.64
C LYS A 99 1.28 5.57 -12.31
N LYS A 100 1.43 4.50 -13.12
CA LYS A 100 2.51 3.53 -12.97
C LYS A 100 3.88 4.22 -12.98
N ILE A 101 4.77 3.77 -12.10
CA ILE A 101 6.20 4.08 -12.11
C ILE A 101 6.97 2.96 -12.80
N GLU A 102 8.07 3.31 -13.48
CA GLU A 102 8.94 2.38 -14.23
C GLU A 102 10.27 2.16 -13.51
#